data_343f170bf2a4fbdb9cd1ef9ec21f0fd2
#
_entry.id   343f170bf2a4fbdb9cd1ef9ec21f0fd2
#
_cell.length_a   1.000
_cell.length_b   1.000
_cell.length_c   1.000
_cell.angle_alpha   90.00
_cell.angle_beta   90.00
_cell.angle_gamma   90.00
#
_symmetry.space_group_name_H-M   'P 1'
#
loop_
_entity.id
_entity.type
_entity.pdbx_description
1 polymer ?
#
loop_
_entity_poly.entity_id
_entity_poly.type
_entity_poly.pdbx_seq_one_letter_code
_entity_poly.pdbx_strand_id
1 'polypeptide(L)'
;MFEKARYIVVEGPIGAGKTTLAKRLAARINADLLLENPAANPFLGRFYQNMERWGLPTQIAFLFQRSEQLQAFSQHHDPARRVVSDFLLEKDPLFAELNLADDEFQLYLKLYERLKPSLRRPDLVIYLQAQPDILIDRVRRRGVEAERRISESYLQRVAERYANFFHHYDAAPLFIVNAESLNPVDKDEDFELLYSRLQAMRSYREFFGYSA
;
A
#
# COMPACT_ATOMS: atom_id res chain seq x y z
N MET A 1 0.76 -15.26 15.40
CA MET A 1 1.56 -14.36 14.57
C MET A 1 1.07 -12.91 14.71
N PHE A 2 -0.16 -12.62 14.35
CA PHE A 2 -0.76 -11.28 14.40
C PHE A 2 -0.69 -10.58 15.78
N GLU A 3 -0.97 -11.28 16.88
CA GLU A 3 -0.93 -10.69 18.23
C GLU A 3 0.44 -10.18 18.67
N LYS A 4 1.51 -10.78 18.13
CA LYS A 4 2.89 -10.38 18.40
C LYS A 4 3.41 -9.31 17.45
N ALA A 5 2.70 -9.06 16.34
CA ALA A 5 3.09 -8.07 15.34
C ALA A 5 3.00 -6.65 15.92
N ARG A 6 4.10 -5.92 15.87
CA ARG A 6 4.23 -4.53 16.30
C ARG A 6 4.11 -3.55 15.14
N TYR A 7 4.67 -3.91 13.99
CA TYR A 7 4.58 -3.12 12.77
C TYR A 7 3.81 -3.91 11.71
N ILE A 8 2.59 -3.46 11.43
CA ILE A 8 1.67 -4.06 10.47
C ILE A 8 1.50 -3.11 9.30
N VAL A 9 1.61 -3.63 8.08
CA VAL A 9 1.38 -2.86 6.86
C VAL A 9 0.15 -3.38 6.13
N VAL A 10 -0.74 -2.49 5.71
CA VAL A 10 -1.83 -2.79 4.78
C VAL A 10 -1.45 -2.26 3.41
N GLU A 11 -1.29 -3.14 2.45
CA GLU A 11 -0.88 -2.81 1.08
C GLU A 11 -1.88 -3.31 0.04
N GLY A 12 -1.77 -2.76 -1.18
CA GLY A 12 -2.62 -3.10 -2.32
C GLY A 12 -2.69 -1.97 -3.33
N PRO A 13 -3.24 -2.21 -4.53
CA PRO A 13 -3.34 -1.21 -5.58
C PRO A 13 -4.22 -0.02 -5.20
N ILE A 14 -4.22 1.01 -6.04
CA ILE A 14 -5.08 2.20 -5.89
C ILE A 14 -6.54 1.73 -5.91
N GLY A 15 -7.33 2.20 -4.94
CA GLY A 15 -8.73 1.78 -4.81
C GLY A 15 -8.96 0.51 -3.96
N ALA A 16 -7.92 -0.20 -3.52
CA ALA A 16 -8.09 -1.45 -2.74
C ALA A 16 -8.66 -1.24 -1.33
N GLY A 17 -8.63 -0.01 -0.77
CA GLY A 17 -9.17 0.29 0.56
C GLY A 17 -8.15 0.28 1.69
N LYS A 18 -6.85 0.35 1.38
CA LYS A 18 -5.73 0.31 2.34
C LYS A 18 -5.92 1.20 3.56
N THR A 19 -6.11 2.49 3.32
CA THR A 19 -6.19 3.51 4.39
C THR A 19 -7.36 3.27 5.33
N THR A 20 -8.51 2.88 4.79
CA THR A 20 -9.70 2.58 5.61
C THR A 20 -9.48 1.34 6.46
N LEU A 21 -8.96 0.26 5.87
CA LEU A 21 -8.64 -0.95 6.63
C LEU A 21 -7.56 -0.69 7.68
N ALA A 22 -6.51 0.06 7.35
CA ALA A 22 -5.46 0.42 8.31
C ALA A 22 -6.03 1.19 9.51
N LYS A 23 -6.93 2.15 9.28
CA LYS A 23 -7.63 2.89 10.36
C LYS A 23 -8.50 1.98 11.21
N ARG A 24 -9.27 1.08 10.61
CA ARG A 24 -10.11 0.11 11.34
C ARG A 24 -9.28 -0.83 12.21
N LEU A 25 -8.22 -1.38 11.65
CA LEU A 25 -7.30 -2.26 12.39
C LEU A 25 -6.61 -1.52 13.54
N ALA A 26 -6.08 -0.31 13.29
CA ALA A 26 -5.43 0.48 14.31
C ALA A 26 -6.37 0.80 15.48
N ALA A 27 -7.60 1.20 15.19
CA ALA A 27 -8.63 1.43 16.21
C ALA A 27 -8.93 0.14 17.00
N ARG A 28 -9.08 -0.99 16.32
CA ARG A 28 -9.42 -2.29 16.93
C ARG A 28 -8.34 -2.82 17.87
N ILE A 29 -7.06 -2.53 17.59
CA ILE A 29 -5.92 -3.04 18.37
C ILE A 29 -5.21 -1.95 19.17
N ASN A 30 -5.76 -0.75 19.24
CA ASN A 30 -5.18 0.42 19.91
C ASN A 30 -3.73 0.69 19.45
N ALA A 31 -3.54 0.78 18.13
CA ALA A 31 -2.25 1.03 17.49
C ALA A 31 -2.15 2.45 16.96
N ASP A 32 -0.93 2.96 16.84
CA ASP A 32 -0.64 4.20 16.14
C ASP A 32 -0.83 4.02 14.63
N LEU A 33 -1.08 5.12 13.91
CA LEU A 33 -1.25 5.12 12.47
C LEU A 33 -0.07 5.80 11.79
N LEU A 34 0.41 5.18 10.72
CA LEU A 34 1.36 5.77 9.78
C LEU A 34 0.74 5.75 8.38
N LEU A 35 0.13 6.86 7.98
CA LEU A 35 -0.63 6.95 6.73
C LEU A 35 0.12 7.75 5.67
N GLU A 36 0.07 7.26 4.44
CA GLU A 36 0.49 8.01 3.26
C GLU A 36 -0.38 9.26 3.07
N ASN A 37 0.24 10.34 2.59
CA ASN A 37 -0.47 11.56 2.24
C ASN A 37 -0.29 11.90 0.74
N PRO A 38 -0.98 11.23 -0.18
CA PRO A 38 -0.83 11.48 -1.62
C PRO A 38 -1.19 12.93 -2.01
N ALA A 39 -2.07 13.59 -1.26
CA ALA A 39 -2.48 14.96 -1.51
C ALA A 39 -1.34 15.99 -1.33
N ALA A 40 -0.32 15.65 -0.54
CA ALA A 40 0.86 16.50 -0.37
C ALA A 40 1.83 16.42 -1.57
N ASN A 41 1.64 15.49 -2.52
CA ASN A 41 2.46 15.43 -3.73
C ASN A 41 1.98 16.47 -4.75
N PRO A 42 2.76 17.54 -5.00
CA PRO A 42 2.31 18.66 -5.86
C PRO A 42 2.22 18.28 -7.34
N PHE A 43 2.76 17.12 -7.74
CA PHE A 43 2.79 16.68 -9.12
C PHE A 43 1.68 15.67 -9.45
N LEU A 44 1.01 15.07 -8.47
CA LEU A 44 0.09 13.95 -8.66
C LEU A 44 -1.05 14.28 -9.64
N GLY A 45 -1.68 15.44 -9.50
CA GLY A 45 -2.76 15.85 -10.41
C GLY A 45 -2.29 16.06 -11.85
N ARG A 46 -1.06 16.54 -12.04
CA ARG A 46 -0.42 16.71 -13.36
C ARG A 46 0.04 15.38 -13.94
N PHE A 47 0.48 14.46 -13.11
CA PHE A 47 0.88 13.12 -13.51
C PHE A 47 -0.25 12.39 -14.24
N TYR A 48 -1.45 12.36 -13.70
CA TYR A 48 -2.59 11.71 -14.38
C TYR A 48 -3.06 12.43 -15.64
N GLN A 49 -2.61 13.68 -15.88
CA GLN A 49 -2.86 14.39 -17.14
C GLN A 49 -1.84 14.03 -18.22
N ASN A 50 -0.57 13.85 -17.83
CA ASN A 50 0.54 13.50 -18.72
C ASN A 50 1.59 12.73 -17.93
N MET A 51 1.44 11.39 -17.94
CA MET A 51 2.28 10.49 -17.14
C MET A 51 3.74 10.51 -17.56
N GLU A 52 4.00 10.60 -18.87
CA GLU A 52 5.36 10.64 -19.42
C GLU A 52 6.12 11.88 -18.91
N ARG A 53 5.51 13.06 -18.99
CA ARG A 53 6.13 14.30 -18.56
C ARG A 53 6.31 14.43 -17.04
N TRP A 54 5.37 13.91 -16.27
CA TRP A 54 5.29 14.13 -14.83
C TRP A 54 5.64 12.87 -14.01
N GLY A 55 6.03 11.78 -14.67
CA GLY A 55 6.40 10.53 -14.00
C GLY A 55 7.54 10.72 -13.01
N LEU A 56 8.71 11.12 -13.48
CA LEU A 56 9.89 11.27 -12.63
C LEU A 56 9.69 12.27 -11.47
N PRO A 57 9.19 13.51 -11.68
CA PRO A 57 8.91 14.42 -10.57
C PRO A 57 7.95 13.83 -9.53
N THR A 58 6.93 13.11 -9.97
CA THR A 58 5.93 12.50 -9.07
C THR A 58 6.54 11.39 -8.24
N GLN A 59 7.32 10.49 -8.87
CA GLN A 59 7.97 9.39 -8.16
C GLN A 59 9.02 9.89 -7.16
N ILE A 60 9.82 10.89 -7.53
CA ILE A 60 10.81 11.51 -6.64
C ILE A 60 10.10 12.16 -5.44
N ALA A 61 9.01 12.91 -5.67
CA ALA A 61 8.28 13.55 -4.59
C ALA A 61 7.69 12.54 -3.61
N PHE A 62 7.13 11.42 -4.09
CA PHE A 62 6.67 10.34 -3.23
C PHE A 62 7.81 9.70 -2.44
N LEU A 63 8.95 9.44 -3.08
CA LEU A 63 10.11 8.85 -2.41
C LEU A 63 10.59 9.74 -1.24
N PHE A 64 10.75 11.04 -1.47
CA PHE A 64 11.13 11.99 -0.42
C PHE A 64 10.11 12.01 0.70
N GLN A 65 8.83 12.18 0.37
CA GLN A 65 7.75 12.25 1.35
C GLN A 65 7.70 11.01 2.22
N ARG A 66 7.75 9.81 1.64
CA ARG A 66 7.74 8.55 2.39
C ARG A 66 8.99 8.37 3.23
N SER A 67 10.16 8.70 2.68
CA SER A 67 11.43 8.62 3.42
C SER A 67 11.42 9.53 4.65
N GLU A 68 10.97 10.78 4.51
CA GLU A 68 10.85 11.73 5.62
C GLU A 68 9.82 11.26 6.66
N GLN A 69 8.63 10.78 6.23
CA GLN A 69 7.61 10.24 7.13
C GLN A 69 8.13 9.07 7.95
N LEU A 70 8.81 8.12 7.30
CA LEU A 70 9.35 6.94 7.95
C LEU A 70 10.50 7.29 8.89
N GLN A 71 11.35 8.23 8.52
CA GLN A 71 12.43 8.71 9.37
C GLN A 71 11.88 9.42 10.62
N ALA A 72 10.93 10.34 10.43
CA ALA A 72 10.29 11.03 11.55
C ALA A 72 9.55 10.04 12.47
N PHE A 73 8.84 9.08 11.89
CA PHE A 73 8.19 8.02 12.64
C PHE A 73 9.20 7.20 13.46
N SER A 74 10.30 6.76 12.86
CA SER A 74 11.35 5.99 13.54
C SER A 74 11.99 6.74 14.72
N GLN A 75 12.05 8.07 14.64
CA GLN A 75 12.64 8.91 15.71
C GLN A 75 11.68 9.17 16.89
N HIS A 76 10.39 9.21 16.65
CA HIS A 76 9.40 9.67 17.63
C HIS A 76 8.44 8.57 18.11
N HIS A 77 8.35 7.45 17.38
CA HIS A 77 7.44 6.37 17.76
C HIS A 77 8.01 5.55 18.93
N ASP A 78 7.16 5.31 19.94
CA ASP A 78 7.48 4.40 21.03
C ASP A 78 7.53 2.94 20.51
N PRO A 79 8.70 2.27 20.56
CA PRO A 79 8.83 0.88 20.08
C PRO A 79 7.94 -0.12 20.84
N ALA A 80 7.44 0.23 22.02
CA ALA A 80 6.52 -0.60 22.77
C ALA A 80 5.09 -0.56 22.21
N ARG A 81 4.73 0.48 21.48
CA ARG A 81 3.41 0.61 20.84
C ARG A 81 3.35 -0.14 19.51
N ARG A 82 2.16 -0.57 19.16
CA ARG A 82 1.88 -1.13 17.83
C ARG A 82 1.64 0.00 16.83
N VAL A 83 1.97 -0.25 15.57
CA VAL A 83 1.68 0.67 14.47
C VAL A 83 1.06 -0.06 13.30
N VAL A 84 0.11 0.59 12.64
CA VAL A 84 -0.47 0.14 11.37
C VAL A 84 -0.19 1.21 10.31
N SER A 85 0.48 0.81 9.22
CA SER A 85 0.75 1.65 8.06
C SER A 85 -0.13 1.26 6.88
N ASP A 86 -0.47 2.21 6.00
CA ASP A 86 -1.15 1.95 4.73
C ASP A 86 -0.21 2.04 3.52
N PHE A 87 1.09 2.00 3.74
CA PHE A 87 2.08 1.93 2.68
C PHE A 87 3.33 1.13 3.10
N LEU A 88 3.97 0.54 2.09
CA LEU A 88 5.24 -0.16 2.16
C LEU A 88 6.25 0.59 1.27
N LEU A 89 7.43 0.95 1.79
CA LEU A 89 8.42 1.69 0.99
C LEU A 89 8.93 0.86 -0.20
N GLU A 90 9.03 -0.45 -0.02
CA GLU A 90 9.49 -1.40 -1.04
C GLU A 90 8.62 -1.43 -2.30
N LYS A 91 7.41 -0.86 -2.26
CA LYS A 91 6.56 -0.70 -3.45
C LYS A 91 7.02 0.43 -4.38
N ASP A 92 7.82 1.38 -3.90
CA ASP A 92 8.19 2.58 -4.67
C ASP A 92 8.88 2.24 -6.00
N PRO A 93 9.85 1.33 -6.06
CA PRO A 93 10.44 0.90 -7.32
C PRO A 93 9.44 0.29 -8.31
N LEU A 94 8.36 -0.35 -7.82
CA LEU A 94 7.29 -0.90 -8.65
C LEU A 94 6.58 0.21 -9.45
N PHE A 95 6.23 1.30 -8.78
CA PHE A 95 5.58 2.44 -9.44
C PHE A 95 6.56 3.19 -10.36
N ALA A 96 7.81 3.31 -9.94
CA ALA A 96 8.84 3.94 -10.77
C ALA A 96 9.06 3.15 -12.07
N GLU A 97 9.23 1.83 -12.00
CA GLU A 97 9.37 0.96 -13.18
C GLU A 97 8.16 1.03 -14.12
N LEU A 98 6.95 1.16 -13.56
CA LEU A 98 5.73 1.26 -14.37
C LEU A 98 5.60 2.60 -15.12
N ASN A 99 6.17 3.69 -14.58
CA ASN A 99 5.86 5.05 -14.97
C ASN A 99 7.03 5.82 -15.59
N LEU A 100 8.25 5.29 -15.55
CA LEU A 100 9.46 5.97 -15.99
C LEU A 100 10.07 5.29 -17.22
N ALA A 101 10.77 6.07 -18.04
CA ALA A 101 11.65 5.53 -19.06
C ALA A 101 12.87 4.85 -18.40
N ASP A 102 13.56 3.98 -19.13
CA ASP A 102 14.64 3.14 -18.57
C ASP A 102 15.76 3.96 -17.91
N ASP A 103 16.18 5.04 -18.51
CA ASP A 103 17.23 5.94 -17.99
C ASP A 103 16.75 6.72 -16.74
N GLU A 104 15.51 7.18 -16.74
CA GLU A 104 14.87 7.80 -15.57
C GLU A 104 14.72 6.80 -14.42
N PHE A 105 14.33 5.57 -14.75
CA PHE A 105 14.20 4.50 -13.74
C PHE A 105 15.54 4.17 -13.10
N GLN A 106 16.64 4.09 -13.90
CA GLN A 106 17.97 3.87 -13.35
C GLN A 106 18.44 5.02 -12.44
N LEU A 107 18.11 6.25 -12.80
CA LEU A 107 18.36 7.42 -11.93
C LEU A 107 17.56 7.34 -10.64
N TYR A 108 16.27 6.99 -10.76
CA TYR A 108 15.37 6.82 -9.60
C TYR A 108 15.89 5.76 -8.63
N LEU A 109 16.36 4.60 -9.11
CA LEU A 109 16.92 3.54 -8.26
C LEU A 109 18.13 4.02 -7.45
N LYS A 110 19.00 4.84 -8.05
CA LYS A 110 20.15 5.43 -7.32
C LYS A 110 19.69 6.37 -6.20
N LEU A 111 18.62 7.13 -6.43
CA LEU A 111 18.03 7.99 -5.40
C LEU A 111 17.36 7.17 -4.31
N TYR A 112 16.59 6.14 -4.69
CA TYR A 112 15.93 5.22 -3.77
C TYR A 112 16.93 4.58 -2.80
N GLU A 113 18.05 4.04 -3.31
CA GLU A 113 19.09 3.42 -2.48
C GLU A 113 19.73 4.40 -1.47
N ARG A 114 19.82 5.68 -1.81
CA ARG A 114 20.38 6.71 -0.94
C ARG A 114 19.39 7.25 0.10
N LEU A 115 18.10 7.30 -0.28
CA LEU A 115 17.07 7.94 0.53
C LEU A 115 16.29 6.94 1.39
N LYS A 116 16.29 5.64 1.04
CA LYS A 116 15.60 4.65 1.85
C LYS A 116 16.19 4.64 3.28
N PRO A 117 15.37 4.92 4.30
CA PRO A 117 15.84 4.88 5.67
C PRO A 117 16.09 3.44 6.11
N SER A 118 17.01 3.26 7.06
CA SER A 118 17.18 1.97 7.74
C SER A 118 16.00 1.76 8.69
N LEU A 119 15.03 0.99 8.23
CA LEU A 119 13.80 0.74 8.98
C LEU A 119 13.70 -0.71 9.45
N ARG A 120 12.96 -0.89 10.53
CA ARG A 120 12.48 -2.20 10.93
C ARG A 120 11.55 -2.75 9.84
N ARG A 121 11.77 -4.00 9.45
CA ARG A 121 10.86 -4.71 8.55
C ARG A 121 9.48 -4.87 9.22
N PRO A 122 8.39 -4.90 8.43
CA PRO A 122 7.08 -5.24 8.95
C PRO A 122 7.10 -6.62 9.63
N ASP A 123 6.34 -6.75 10.72
CA ASP A 123 6.09 -8.04 11.34
C ASP A 123 4.96 -8.80 10.61
N LEU A 124 4.14 -8.07 9.85
CA LEU A 124 3.05 -8.61 9.03
C LEU A 124 2.69 -7.62 7.91
N VAL A 125 2.50 -8.13 6.71
CA VAL A 125 1.92 -7.40 5.59
C VAL A 125 0.56 -8.00 5.24
N ILE A 126 -0.47 -7.15 5.13
CA ILE A 126 -1.82 -7.51 4.68
C ILE A 126 -1.98 -6.95 3.27
N TYR A 127 -2.02 -7.82 2.27
CA TYR A 127 -2.18 -7.44 0.87
C TYR A 127 -3.64 -7.55 0.45
N LEU A 128 -4.25 -6.42 0.09
CA LEU A 128 -5.60 -6.35 -0.48
C LEU A 128 -5.51 -6.54 -1.99
N GLN A 129 -5.92 -7.70 -2.47
CA GLN A 129 -5.98 -8.04 -3.88
C GLN A 129 -7.40 -7.79 -4.41
N ALA A 130 -7.53 -7.10 -5.54
CA ALA A 130 -8.79 -6.90 -6.24
C ALA A 130 -8.56 -6.74 -7.74
N GLN A 131 -9.59 -7.11 -8.53
CA GLN A 131 -9.60 -6.95 -9.99
C GLN A 131 -9.68 -5.47 -10.39
N PRO A 132 -9.17 -5.11 -11.58
CA PRO A 132 -9.13 -3.73 -12.04
C PRO A 132 -10.50 -3.04 -12.13
N ASP A 133 -11.56 -3.75 -12.52
CA ASP A 133 -12.93 -3.24 -12.58
C ASP A 133 -13.44 -2.79 -11.20
N ILE A 134 -13.21 -3.59 -10.18
CA ILE A 134 -13.54 -3.25 -8.79
C ILE A 134 -12.74 -2.02 -8.31
N LEU A 135 -11.45 -1.97 -8.68
CA LEU A 135 -10.58 -0.85 -8.30
C LEU A 135 -11.04 0.45 -8.94
N ILE A 136 -11.37 0.46 -10.24
CA ILE A 136 -11.82 1.67 -10.94
C ILE A 136 -13.14 2.19 -10.38
N ASP A 137 -14.08 1.30 -10.05
CA ASP A 137 -15.34 1.68 -9.44
C ASP A 137 -15.17 2.30 -8.06
N ARG A 138 -14.25 1.78 -7.26
CA ARG A 138 -13.91 2.35 -5.94
C ARG A 138 -13.20 3.70 -6.06
N VAL A 139 -12.29 3.87 -7.01
CA VAL A 139 -11.62 5.14 -7.30
C VAL A 139 -12.63 6.20 -7.74
N ARG A 140 -13.54 5.86 -8.66
CA ARG A 140 -14.61 6.76 -9.13
C ARG A 140 -15.55 7.17 -7.98
N ARG A 141 -15.95 6.21 -7.13
CA ARG A 141 -16.82 6.45 -5.97
C ARG A 141 -16.18 7.37 -4.94
N ARG A 142 -14.86 7.21 -4.70
CA ARG A 142 -14.10 8.05 -3.77
C ARG A 142 -14.05 9.52 -4.23
N GLY A 143 -14.10 9.78 -5.53
CA GLY A 143 -14.27 11.11 -6.11
C GLY A 143 -13.09 12.07 -5.89
N VAL A 144 -11.88 11.58 -5.67
CA VAL A 144 -10.67 12.42 -5.53
C VAL A 144 -10.35 13.04 -6.88
N GLU A 145 -10.31 14.39 -6.93
CA GLU A 145 -10.15 15.16 -8.17
C GLU A 145 -8.89 14.77 -8.95
N ALA A 146 -7.75 14.60 -8.27
CA ALA A 146 -6.50 14.20 -8.91
C ALA A 146 -6.61 12.83 -9.61
N GLU A 147 -7.46 11.95 -9.13
CA GLU A 147 -7.61 10.58 -9.61
C GLU A 147 -8.68 10.39 -10.68
N ARG A 148 -9.48 11.42 -10.98
CA ARG A 148 -10.56 11.35 -11.99
C ARG A 148 -10.10 10.91 -13.37
N ARG A 149 -8.83 11.11 -13.69
CA ARG A 149 -8.21 10.77 -14.99
C ARG A 149 -7.46 9.45 -15.00
N ILE A 150 -7.51 8.69 -13.91
CA ILE A 150 -6.93 7.35 -13.90
C ILE A 150 -7.68 6.47 -14.89
N SER A 151 -6.95 5.90 -15.85
CA SER A 151 -7.53 4.97 -16.81
C SER A 151 -7.60 3.56 -16.23
N GLU A 152 -8.57 2.79 -16.70
CA GLU A 152 -8.70 1.37 -16.35
C GLU A 152 -7.46 0.57 -16.74
N SER A 153 -6.89 0.83 -17.93
CA SER A 153 -5.65 0.20 -18.40
C SER A 153 -4.44 0.50 -17.50
N TYR A 154 -4.39 1.68 -16.89
CA TYR A 154 -3.36 2.00 -15.91
C TYR A 154 -3.55 1.20 -14.63
N LEU A 155 -4.78 1.14 -14.10
CA LEU A 155 -5.09 0.35 -12.91
C LEU A 155 -4.86 -1.15 -13.13
N GLN A 156 -5.14 -1.66 -14.32
CA GLN A 156 -4.81 -3.03 -14.69
C GLN A 156 -3.30 -3.29 -14.57
N ARG A 157 -2.47 -2.46 -15.19
CA ARG A 157 -1.02 -2.58 -15.08
C ARG A 157 -0.52 -2.48 -13.64
N VAL A 158 -1.09 -1.58 -12.85
CA VAL A 158 -0.78 -1.46 -11.42
C VAL A 158 -1.14 -2.75 -10.69
N ALA A 159 -2.34 -3.29 -10.88
CA ALA A 159 -2.78 -4.52 -10.23
C ALA A 159 -1.89 -5.72 -10.59
N GLU A 160 -1.52 -5.86 -11.88
CA GLU A 160 -0.60 -6.90 -12.35
C GLU A 160 0.78 -6.78 -11.68
N ARG A 161 1.33 -5.56 -11.58
CA ARG A 161 2.61 -5.31 -10.90
C ARG A 161 2.54 -5.64 -9.40
N TYR A 162 1.45 -5.29 -8.74
CA TYR A 162 1.22 -5.67 -7.34
C TYR A 162 1.14 -7.19 -7.17
N ALA A 163 0.39 -7.88 -8.03
CA ALA A 163 0.29 -9.34 -7.98
C ALA A 163 1.66 -10.00 -8.14
N ASN A 164 2.46 -9.55 -9.12
CA ASN A 164 3.81 -10.05 -9.33
C ASN A 164 4.74 -9.75 -8.15
N PHE A 165 4.71 -8.53 -7.61
CA PHE A 165 5.52 -8.14 -6.45
C PHE A 165 5.20 -9.03 -5.24
N PHE A 166 3.93 -9.18 -4.89
CA PHE A 166 3.52 -9.97 -3.74
C PHE A 166 3.63 -11.49 -3.96
N HIS A 167 3.63 -11.94 -5.22
CA HIS A 167 3.95 -13.34 -5.51
C HIS A 167 5.36 -13.72 -5.04
N HIS A 168 6.33 -12.83 -5.24
CA HIS A 168 7.73 -13.05 -4.87
C HIS A 168 8.12 -12.46 -3.49
N TYR A 169 7.20 -11.79 -2.81
CA TYR A 169 7.48 -11.12 -1.54
C TYR A 169 7.72 -12.12 -0.41
N ASP A 170 8.88 -12.02 0.23
CA ASP A 170 9.33 -12.88 1.33
C ASP A 170 9.94 -12.11 2.52
N ALA A 171 9.96 -10.78 2.46
CA ALA A 171 10.61 -9.94 3.47
C ALA A 171 9.89 -9.94 4.83
N ALA A 172 8.58 -10.27 4.85
CA ALA A 172 7.77 -10.39 6.05
C ALA A 172 6.62 -11.39 5.83
N PRO A 173 5.99 -11.90 6.92
CA PRO A 173 4.77 -12.68 6.83
C PRO A 173 3.70 -11.95 6.02
N LEU A 174 3.03 -12.67 5.12
CA LEU A 174 2.09 -12.11 4.15
C LEU A 174 0.70 -12.73 4.30
N PHE A 175 -0.30 -11.88 4.54
CA PHE A 175 -1.71 -12.27 4.56
C PHE A 175 -2.42 -11.64 3.35
N ILE A 176 -2.81 -12.46 2.38
CA ILE A 176 -3.44 -12.03 1.13
C ILE A 176 -4.96 -12.07 1.30
N VAL A 177 -5.62 -10.96 1.08
CA VAL A 177 -7.08 -10.82 1.17
C VAL A 177 -7.66 -10.62 -0.22
N ASN A 178 -8.56 -11.50 -0.65
CA ASN A 178 -9.38 -11.25 -1.82
C ASN A 178 -10.45 -10.20 -1.47
N ALA A 179 -10.17 -8.94 -1.85
CA ALA A 179 -11.03 -7.80 -1.56
C ALA A 179 -12.21 -7.65 -2.55
N GLU A 180 -12.44 -8.64 -3.42
CA GLU A 180 -13.62 -8.72 -4.30
C GLU A 180 -14.78 -9.38 -3.56
N SER A 181 -14.50 -10.54 -2.96
CA SER A 181 -15.49 -11.35 -2.24
C SER A 181 -15.74 -10.85 -0.81
N LEU A 182 -14.81 -10.07 -0.26
CA LEU A 182 -14.85 -9.51 1.07
C LEU A 182 -14.72 -7.99 1.02
N ASN A 183 -15.56 -7.30 1.77
CA ASN A 183 -15.49 -5.84 1.90
C ASN A 183 -15.24 -5.42 3.36
N PRO A 184 -14.06 -5.71 3.93
CA PRO A 184 -13.72 -5.36 5.30
C PRO A 184 -13.55 -3.84 5.51
N VAL A 185 -13.70 -3.07 4.44
CA VAL A 185 -13.64 -1.61 4.44
C VAL A 185 -14.98 -1.01 4.87
N ASP A 186 -16.10 -1.48 4.28
CA ASP A 186 -17.44 -0.90 4.47
C ASP A 186 -18.37 -1.79 5.30
N LYS A 187 -18.08 -3.11 5.42
CA LYS A 187 -18.92 -4.07 6.15
C LYS A 187 -18.25 -4.52 7.44
N ASP A 188 -18.96 -4.40 8.55
CA ASP A 188 -18.44 -4.79 9.87
C ASP A 188 -18.29 -6.30 9.99
N GLU A 189 -19.22 -7.08 9.44
CA GLU A 189 -19.16 -8.53 9.45
C GLU A 189 -17.90 -9.06 8.72
N ASP A 190 -17.58 -8.51 7.55
CA ASP A 190 -16.40 -8.87 6.78
C ASP A 190 -15.11 -8.44 7.51
N PHE A 191 -15.15 -7.30 8.23
CA PHE A 191 -14.03 -6.86 9.03
C PHE A 191 -13.78 -7.78 10.23
N GLU A 192 -14.81 -8.17 10.98
CA GLU A 192 -14.67 -9.09 12.12
C GLU A 192 -14.22 -10.49 11.65
N LEU A 193 -14.69 -10.92 10.49
CA LEU A 193 -14.25 -12.17 9.87
C LEU A 193 -12.77 -12.10 9.50
N LEU A 194 -12.32 -11.02 8.83
CA LEU A 194 -10.92 -10.79 8.54
C LEU A 194 -10.07 -10.75 9.83
N TYR A 195 -10.53 -10.01 10.83
CA TYR A 195 -9.82 -9.87 12.10
C TYR A 195 -9.63 -11.22 12.80
N SER A 196 -10.68 -12.05 12.85
CA SER A 196 -10.60 -13.40 13.42
C SER A 196 -9.61 -14.29 12.68
N ARG A 197 -9.53 -14.18 11.35
CA ARG A 197 -8.58 -14.91 10.51
C ARG A 197 -7.14 -14.45 10.73
N LEU A 198 -6.92 -13.14 10.87
CA LEU A 198 -5.60 -12.61 11.23
C LEU A 198 -5.12 -13.15 12.59
N GLN A 199 -5.99 -13.23 13.59
CA GLN A 199 -5.66 -13.82 14.88
C GLN A 199 -5.33 -15.32 14.77
N ALA A 200 -6.00 -16.03 13.87
CA ALA A 200 -5.78 -17.47 13.63
C ALA A 200 -4.55 -17.76 12.76
N MET A 201 -3.94 -16.75 12.13
CA MET A 201 -2.81 -16.92 11.22
C MET A 201 -1.64 -17.67 11.86
N ARG A 202 -1.15 -18.73 11.20
CA ARG A 202 -0.05 -19.60 11.66
C ARG A 202 1.08 -19.71 10.64
N SER A 203 0.76 -19.62 9.33
CA SER A 203 1.72 -19.77 8.24
C SER A 203 2.36 -18.43 7.88
N TYR A 204 3.57 -18.49 7.32
CA TYR A 204 4.27 -17.29 6.85
C TYR A 204 3.54 -16.60 5.69
N ARG A 205 2.77 -17.37 4.90
CA ARG A 205 1.91 -16.88 3.82
C ARG A 205 0.55 -17.56 3.93
N GLU A 206 -0.50 -16.75 4.00
CA GLU A 206 -1.88 -17.23 4.01
C GLU A 206 -2.73 -16.43 3.03
N PHE A 207 -3.69 -17.11 2.41
CA PHE A 207 -4.69 -16.51 1.52
C PHE A 207 -6.06 -16.57 2.20
N PHE A 208 -6.80 -15.49 2.11
CA PHE A 208 -8.13 -15.37 2.66
C PHE A 208 -9.11 -14.74 1.63
N GLY A 209 -10.12 -15.50 1.27
CA GLY A 209 -11.19 -15.10 0.36
C GLY A 209 -12.09 -16.29 0.09
N TYR A 210 -13.29 -16.02 -0.44
CA TYR A 210 -14.12 -17.08 -0.94
C TYR A 210 -13.54 -17.56 -2.28
N SER A 211 -13.46 -18.89 -2.47
CA SER A 211 -13.23 -19.47 -3.79
C SER A 211 -14.45 -19.15 -4.65
N ALA A 212 -14.22 -18.60 -5.83
CA ALA A 212 -15.28 -18.45 -6.84
C ALA A 212 -15.70 -19.83 -7.33
#